data_ad829d19721c3c2ee48f0d98d90a4f25
#
_entry.id   ad829d19721c3c2ee48f0d98d90a4f25
#
_cell.length_a   1.000
_cell.length_b   1.000
_cell.length_c   1.000
_cell.angle_alpha   90.00
_cell.angle_beta   90.00
_cell.angle_gamma   90.00
#
_symmetry.space_group_name_H-M   'P 1'
#
loop_
_entity.id
_entity.type
_entity.pdbx_description
1 polymer ?
#
loop_
_entity_poly.entity_id
_entity_poly.type
_entity_poly.pdbx_seq_one_letter_code
_entity_poly.pdbx_strand_id
1 'polypeptide(L)'
;MPKSRKFSVTLYYKIKVTMKVLLINGSPHVKGCTATALGEVAKALNECGIETKISWIGGKPLSGCVACDYCKSAHQCAIDSDMVNVIGTELDNYDGFIFGSPVYYAGPNGSMISFMDRLFHAFKSKLLFKPAAAIVSCRRAGSSSTFDALNKYFTIYNMPVVSSSYWNGVHGNTPEEVVQDLEGMQVMKNLGKNMAWLLKCIEAGKQAGISHPEPDPQVKTNFIR
;
A
#
# COMPACT_ATOMS: atom_id res chain seq x y z
N MET A 1 8.01 24.50 53.30
CA MET A 1 7.19 24.87 52.13
C MET A 1 7.94 24.50 50.84
N PRO A 2 7.52 23.52 50.05
CA PRO A 2 8.21 23.18 48.81
C PRO A 2 7.80 24.14 47.69
N LYS A 3 8.76 24.67 46.96
CA LYS A 3 8.58 25.58 45.82
C LYS A 3 7.97 24.79 44.65
N SER A 4 6.80 25.21 44.17
CA SER A 4 6.16 24.69 42.96
C SER A 4 7.05 24.93 41.73
N ARG A 5 7.53 23.87 41.08
CA ARG A 5 8.13 23.97 39.74
C ARG A 5 7.01 24.22 38.73
N LYS A 6 6.98 25.42 38.18
CA LYS A 6 6.17 25.73 37.01
C LYS A 6 6.78 24.99 35.82
N PHE A 7 6.05 23.96 35.32
CA PHE A 7 6.35 23.38 34.03
C PHE A 7 5.99 24.41 32.95
N SER A 8 7.01 24.96 32.30
CA SER A 8 6.84 25.74 31.08
C SER A 8 6.42 24.78 29.96
N VAL A 9 5.15 24.86 29.54
CA VAL A 9 4.69 24.18 28.33
C VAL A 9 5.22 24.98 27.14
N THR A 10 6.37 24.58 26.64
CA THR A 10 6.90 25.12 25.38
C THR A 10 5.97 24.65 24.26
N LEU A 11 5.27 25.61 23.66
CA LEU A 11 4.40 25.40 22.52
C LEU A 11 5.29 25.05 21.32
N TYR A 12 5.52 23.76 21.09
CA TYR A 12 6.14 23.30 19.85
C TYR A 12 5.20 23.64 18.70
N TYR A 13 5.58 24.57 17.86
CA TYR A 13 5.01 24.77 16.53
C TYR A 13 5.22 23.44 15.77
N LYS A 14 4.19 22.59 15.74
CA LYS A 14 4.19 21.41 14.90
C LYS A 14 4.22 21.86 13.45
N ILE A 15 5.37 21.74 12.79
CA ILE A 15 5.39 21.69 11.33
C ILE A 15 4.43 20.57 10.95
N LYS A 16 3.33 20.93 10.31
CA LYS A 16 2.31 19.96 9.89
C LYS A 16 2.90 19.18 8.71
N VAL A 17 3.61 18.09 9.00
CA VAL A 17 4.04 17.16 7.96
C VAL A 17 2.79 16.54 7.38
N THR A 18 2.48 16.86 6.14
CA THR A 18 1.32 16.31 5.45
C THR A 18 1.70 14.92 4.95
N MET A 19 1.25 13.88 5.64
CA MET A 19 1.47 12.48 5.22
C MET A 19 0.57 12.12 4.06
N LYS A 20 1.09 11.29 3.14
CA LYS A 20 0.40 10.90 1.90
C LYS A 20 0.40 9.40 1.70
N VAL A 21 -0.74 8.86 1.24
CA VAL A 21 -0.90 7.45 0.87
C VAL A 21 -1.25 7.33 -0.60
N LEU A 22 -0.50 6.49 -1.31
CA LEU A 22 -0.82 6.11 -2.68
C LEU A 22 -1.68 4.84 -2.69
N LEU A 23 -2.85 4.94 -3.31
CA LEU A 23 -3.74 3.80 -3.53
C LEU A 23 -3.66 3.39 -4.99
N ILE A 24 -3.41 2.13 -5.27
CA ILE A 24 -3.19 1.61 -6.62
C ILE A 24 -4.38 0.74 -7.02
N ASN A 25 -5.11 1.18 -8.04
CA ASN A 25 -6.21 0.42 -8.62
C ASN A 25 -5.70 -0.50 -9.73
N GLY A 26 -5.61 -1.79 -9.44
CA GLY A 26 -5.20 -2.85 -10.36
C GLY A 26 -6.34 -3.44 -11.19
N SER A 27 -7.57 -2.95 -11.03
CA SER A 27 -8.70 -3.40 -11.84
C SER A 27 -8.60 -2.88 -13.28
N PRO A 28 -8.99 -3.66 -14.30
CA PRO A 28 -9.14 -3.15 -15.66
C PRO A 28 -10.25 -2.09 -15.78
N HIS A 29 -11.13 -2.01 -14.78
CA HIS A 29 -12.22 -1.03 -14.71
C HIS A 29 -11.83 0.13 -13.79
N VAL A 30 -11.65 1.31 -14.37
CA VAL A 30 -11.24 2.52 -13.62
C VAL A 30 -12.23 2.92 -12.51
N LYS A 31 -13.53 2.64 -12.70
CA LYS A 31 -14.62 2.92 -11.76
C LYS A 31 -15.37 1.65 -11.33
N GLY A 32 -14.67 0.51 -11.19
CA GLY A 32 -15.27 -0.76 -10.80
C GLY A 32 -15.28 -0.98 -9.28
N CYS A 33 -15.60 -2.22 -8.87
CA CYS A 33 -15.69 -2.63 -7.46
C CYS A 33 -14.42 -2.33 -6.65
N THR A 34 -13.24 -2.58 -7.23
CA THR A 34 -11.95 -2.27 -6.59
C THR A 34 -11.79 -0.76 -6.34
N ALA A 35 -12.18 0.08 -7.31
CA ALA A 35 -12.12 1.53 -7.16
C ALA A 35 -13.08 2.02 -6.06
N THR A 36 -14.26 1.43 -5.94
CA THR A 36 -15.23 1.73 -4.88
C THR A 36 -14.64 1.43 -3.50
N ALA A 37 -14.03 0.25 -3.34
CA ALA A 37 -13.36 -0.13 -2.09
C ALA A 37 -12.20 0.81 -1.75
N LEU A 38 -11.32 1.12 -2.73
CA LEU A 38 -10.22 2.09 -2.53
C LEU A 38 -10.74 3.49 -2.18
N GLY A 39 -11.87 3.88 -2.76
CA GLY A 39 -12.52 5.17 -2.46
C GLY A 39 -12.94 5.29 -1.00
N GLU A 40 -13.49 4.23 -0.40
CA GLU A 40 -13.86 4.25 1.02
C GLU A 40 -12.63 4.32 1.94
N VAL A 41 -11.55 3.59 1.60
CA VAL A 41 -10.28 3.69 2.33
C VAL A 41 -9.70 5.11 2.22
N ALA A 42 -9.68 5.69 1.02
CA ALA A 42 -9.20 7.05 0.79
C ALA A 42 -10.01 8.09 1.58
N LYS A 43 -11.34 7.95 1.61
CA LYS A 43 -12.21 8.79 2.41
C LYS A 43 -11.84 8.73 3.90
N ALA A 44 -11.68 7.53 4.45
CA ALA A 44 -11.32 7.36 5.86
C ALA A 44 -9.93 7.92 6.19
N LEU A 45 -8.95 7.79 5.27
CA LEU A 45 -7.62 8.40 5.40
C LEU A 45 -7.71 9.92 5.42
N ASN A 46 -8.46 10.52 4.48
CA ASN A 46 -8.64 11.97 4.38
C ASN A 46 -9.35 12.53 5.63
N GLU A 47 -10.37 11.84 6.15
CA GLU A 47 -11.02 12.18 7.42
C GLU A 47 -10.04 12.17 8.61
N CYS A 48 -8.99 11.34 8.55
CA CYS A 48 -7.91 11.29 9.53
C CYS A 48 -6.78 12.29 9.28
N GLY A 49 -6.87 13.14 8.23
CA GLY A 49 -5.88 14.17 7.89
C GLY A 49 -4.68 13.62 7.09
N ILE A 50 -4.83 12.49 6.42
CA ILE A 50 -3.84 11.90 5.51
C ILE A 50 -4.25 12.19 4.07
N GLU A 51 -3.40 12.82 3.27
CA GLU A 51 -3.65 13.03 1.84
C GLU A 51 -3.63 11.70 1.07
N THR A 52 -4.45 11.59 0.04
CA THR A 52 -4.54 10.37 -0.76
C THR A 52 -4.47 10.67 -2.26
N LYS A 53 -3.86 9.75 -3.02
CA LYS A 53 -3.94 9.70 -4.48
C LYS A 53 -4.33 8.29 -4.89
N ILE A 54 -5.37 8.15 -5.70
CA ILE A 54 -5.69 6.87 -6.34
C ILE A 54 -5.11 6.89 -7.75
N SER A 55 -4.18 5.96 -8.02
CA SER A 55 -3.59 5.77 -9.34
C SER A 55 -4.12 4.48 -9.96
N TRP A 56 -4.59 4.58 -11.19
CA TRP A 56 -5.05 3.45 -11.97
C TRP A 56 -3.93 2.96 -12.88
N ILE A 57 -3.63 1.65 -12.84
CA ILE A 57 -2.54 1.08 -13.67
C ILE A 57 -2.90 0.92 -15.15
N GLY A 58 -4.14 1.21 -15.52
CA GLY A 58 -4.61 1.17 -16.90
C GLY A 58 -5.41 -0.08 -17.24
N GLY A 59 -6.16 0.01 -18.34
CA GLY A 59 -6.94 -1.09 -18.92
C GLY A 59 -6.22 -1.80 -20.08
N LYS A 60 -4.97 -1.43 -20.38
CA LYS A 60 -4.16 -2.09 -21.41
C LYS A 60 -3.35 -3.26 -20.82
N PRO A 61 -3.00 -4.27 -21.60
CA PRO A 61 -2.13 -5.35 -21.15
C PRO A 61 -0.81 -4.83 -20.60
N LEU A 62 -0.41 -5.33 -19.43
CA LEU A 62 0.88 -5.06 -18.81
C LEU A 62 1.78 -6.26 -18.98
N SER A 63 2.99 -6.06 -19.46
CA SER A 63 4.00 -7.11 -19.52
C SER A 63 4.49 -7.48 -18.14
N GLY A 64 4.68 -8.78 -17.88
CA GLY A 64 5.38 -9.27 -16.69
C GLY A 64 6.87 -8.90 -16.70
N CYS A 65 7.56 -9.17 -15.58
CA CYS A 65 9.00 -9.02 -15.50
C CYS A 65 9.71 -10.06 -16.40
N VAL A 66 10.59 -9.59 -17.25
CA VAL A 66 11.38 -10.46 -18.18
C VAL A 66 12.79 -10.77 -17.65
N ALA A 67 13.05 -10.47 -16.38
CA ALA A 67 14.32 -10.75 -15.68
C ALA A 67 15.58 -10.22 -16.42
N CYS A 68 15.47 -9.08 -17.09
CA CYS A 68 16.59 -8.49 -17.86
C CYS A 68 17.63 -7.79 -16.97
N ASP A 69 17.38 -7.68 -15.65
CA ASP A 69 18.27 -7.07 -14.66
C ASP A 69 18.66 -5.59 -14.89
N TYR A 70 18.10 -4.93 -15.90
CA TYR A 70 18.35 -3.52 -16.21
C TYR A 70 18.13 -2.61 -15.00
N CYS A 71 17.12 -2.88 -14.20
CA CYS A 71 16.79 -2.09 -13.02
C CYS A 71 17.83 -2.16 -11.88
N LYS A 72 18.76 -3.13 -11.89
CA LYS A 72 19.84 -3.20 -10.90
C LYS A 72 20.79 -2.01 -10.99
N SER A 73 21.02 -1.50 -12.20
CA SER A 73 21.88 -0.33 -12.46
C SER A 73 21.09 0.95 -12.71
N ALA A 74 19.96 0.85 -13.44
CA ALA A 74 19.19 2.02 -13.87
C ALA A 74 18.17 2.50 -12.83
N HIS A 75 17.87 1.69 -11.78
CA HIS A 75 16.87 1.97 -10.76
C HIS A 75 15.48 2.29 -11.33
N GLN A 76 15.16 1.73 -12.50
CA GLN A 76 13.88 1.80 -13.19
C GLN A 76 13.69 0.57 -14.08
N CYS A 77 12.45 0.26 -14.47
CA CYS A 77 12.18 -0.85 -15.37
C CYS A 77 12.59 -0.51 -16.81
N ALA A 78 13.16 -1.47 -17.54
CA ALA A 78 13.47 -1.31 -18.96
C ALA A 78 12.22 -1.12 -19.83
N ILE A 79 11.07 -1.67 -19.40
CA ILE A 79 9.79 -1.50 -20.07
C ILE A 79 9.14 -0.24 -19.49
N ASP A 80 9.03 0.82 -20.30
CA ASP A 80 8.56 2.14 -19.87
C ASP A 80 7.24 2.58 -20.54
N SER A 81 6.63 1.69 -21.34
CA SER A 81 5.39 1.98 -22.07
C SER A 81 4.10 1.94 -21.23
N ASP A 82 4.21 1.79 -19.90
CA ASP A 82 3.10 1.64 -18.99
C ASP A 82 3.32 2.40 -17.66
N MET A 83 2.45 2.16 -16.68
CA MET A 83 2.43 2.92 -15.42
C MET A 83 3.51 2.54 -14.40
N VAL A 84 4.34 1.50 -14.65
CA VAL A 84 5.31 1.03 -13.66
C VAL A 84 6.35 2.11 -13.34
N ASN A 85 7.02 2.67 -14.35
CA ASN A 85 8.02 3.71 -14.14
C ASN A 85 7.38 5.03 -13.70
N VAL A 86 6.22 5.37 -14.24
CA VAL A 86 5.48 6.59 -13.86
C VAL A 86 5.17 6.59 -12.35
N ILE A 87 4.61 5.48 -11.84
CA ILE A 87 4.32 5.35 -10.41
C ILE A 87 5.60 5.17 -9.60
N GLY A 88 6.57 4.39 -10.10
CA GLY A 88 7.81 4.10 -9.41
C GLY A 88 8.66 5.35 -9.11
N THR A 89 8.66 6.33 -10.00
CA THR A 89 9.39 7.59 -9.78
C THR A 89 8.76 8.48 -8.71
N GLU A 90 7.45 8.36 -8.49
CA GLU A 90 6.71 9.15 -7.51
C GLU A 90 6.70 8.55 -6.08
N LEU A 91 7.16 7.31 -5.88
CA LEU A 91 7.02 6.58 -4.60
C LEU A 91 7.63 7.29 -3.39
N ASP A 92 8.65 8.14 -3.61
CA ASP A 92 9.25 8.93 -2.53
C ASP A 92 8.31 9.99 -1.95
N ASN A 93 7.28 10.38 -2.70
CA ASN A 93 6.30 11.37 -2.28
C ASN A 93 5.23 10.80 -1.33
N TYR A 94 5.28 9.49 -1.02
CA TYR A 94 4.26 8.81 -0.24
C TYR A 94 4.86 8.08 0.96
N ASP A 95 4.12 8.10 2.05
CA ASP A 95 4.48 7.49 3.34
C ASP A 95 3.89 6.09 3.51
N GLY A 96 2.89 5.73 2.71
CA GLY A 96 2.23 4.42 2.75
C GLY A 96 1.55 4.07 1.43
N PHE A 97 1.22 2.79 1.26
CA PHE A 97 0.71 2.25 0.00
C PHE A 97 -0.48 1.30 0.22
N ILE A 98 -1.47 1.36 -0.68
CA ILE A 98 -2.58 0.40 -0.70
C ILE A 98 -2.74 -0.13 -2.12
N PHE A 99 -2.71 -1.46 -2.26
CA PHE A 99 -2.80 -2.15 -3.54
C PHE A 99 -4.14 -2.87 -3.64
N GLY A 100 -4.96 -2.47 -4.61
CA GLY A 100 -6.29 -3.03 -4.82
C GLY A 100 -6.38 -3.90 -6.07
N SER A 101 -6.87 -5.13 -5.94
CA SER A 101 -7.07 -6.05 -7.06
C SER A 101 -8.45 -6.70 -7.05
N PRO A 102 -9.08 -6.88 -8.21
CA PRO A 102 -10.18 -7.82 -8.33
C PRO A 102 -9.64 -9.25 -8.26
N VAL A 103 -10.51 -10.19 -7.86
CA VAL A 103 -10.21 -11.63 -7.83
C VAL A 103 -10.50 -12.24 -9.19
N TYR A 104 -9.48 -12.79 -9.81
CA TYR A 104 -9.59 -13.57 -11.05
C TYR A 104 -9.05 -14.99 -10.80
N TYR A 105 -9.87 -16.03 -11.00
CA TYR A 105 -9.49 -17.43 -10.78
C TYR A 105 -8.82 -17.68 -9.42
N ALA A 106 -9.41 -17.14 -8.36
CA ALA A 106 -8.90 -17.21 -6.98
C ALA A 106 -7.48 -16.63 -6.78
N GLY A 107 -7.09 -15.67 -7.59
CA GLY A 107 -5.84 -14.93 -7.49
C GLY A 107 -6.02 -13.45 -7.84
N PRO A 108 -5.00 -12.61 -7.66
CA PRO A 108 -5.02 -11.25 -8.17
C PRO A 108 -5.11 -11.24 -9.70
N ASN A 109 -5.65 -10.17 -10.26
CA ASN A 109 -5.67 -10.04 -11.70
C ASN A 109 -4.23 -9.97 -12.27
N GLY A 110 -4.01 -10.52 -13.47
CA GLY A 110 -2.68 -10.65 -14.07
C GLY A 110 -1.95 -9.32 -14.26
N SER A 111 -2.67 -8.24 -14.61
CA SER A 111 -2.06 -6.90 -14.73
C SER A 111 -1.53 -6.38 -13.40
N MET A 112 -2.22 -6.66 -12.28
CA MET A 112 -1.75 -6.27 -10.95
C MET A 112 -0.48 -6.99 -10.56
N ILE A 113 -0.39 -8.31 -10.83
CA ILE A 113 0.83 -9.09 -10.57
C ILE A 113 1.97 -8.59 -11.43
N SER A 114 1.76 -8.43 -12.75
CA SER A 114 2.78 -7.91 -13.67
C SER A 114 3.30 -6.53 -13.25
N PHE A 115 2.39 -5.68 -12.78
CA PHE A 115 2.72 -4.36 -12.24
C PHE A 115 3.57 -4.47 -10.97
N MET A 116 3.13 -5.27 -9.99
CA MET A 116 3.83 -5.42 -8.71
C MET A 116 5.20 -6.08 -8.88
N ASP A 117 5.32 -7.15 -9.69
CA ASP A 117 6.61 -7.80 -9.96
C ASP A 117 7.66 -6.79 -10.44
N ARG A 118 7.29 -5.93 -11.36
CA ARG A 118 8.20 -4.94 -11.93
C ARG A 118 8.44 -3.75 -10.99
N LEU A 119 7.39 -3.24 -10.35
CA LEU A 119 7.51 -2.12 -9.41
C LEU A 119 8.40 -2.48 -8.22
N PHE A 120 8.12 -3.60 -7.58
CA PHE A 120 8.88 -4.04 -6.41
C PHE A 120 10.31 -4.46 -6.75
N HIS A 121 10.54 -5.00 -7.94
CA HIS A 121 11.90 -5.34 -8.37
C HIS A 121 12.73 -4.08 -8.69
N ALA A 122 12.15 -3.11 -9.39
CA ALA A 122 12.86 -1.92 -9.86
C ALA A 122 12.99 -0.82 -8.79
N PHE A 123 12.02 -0.68 -7.89
CA PHE A 123 11.92 0.45 -6.97
C PHE A 123 11.89 0.04 -5.48
N LYS A 124 12.38 -1.16 -5.17
CA LYS A 124 12.34 -1.73 -3.81
C LYS A 124 12.85 -0.80 -2.71
N SER A 125 13.92 -0.06 -2.96
CA SER A 125 14.51 0.86 -1.98
C SER A 125 13.57 1.99 -1.55
N LYS A 126 12.61 2.37 -2.39
CA LYS A 126 11.62 3.40 -2.10
C LYS A 126 10.42 2.89 -1.30
N LEU A 127 10.29 1.57 -1.16
CA LEU A 127 9.17 0.89 -0.49
C LEU A 127 9.50 0.42 0.92
N LEU A 128 10.79 0.17 1.21
CA LEU A 128 11.27 -0.38 2.49
C LEU A 128 10.73 0.40 3.68
N PHE A 129 10.23 -0.34 4.68
CA PHE A 129 9.71 0.16 5.95
C PHE A 129 8.49 1.10 5.86
N LYS A 130 7.95 1.34 4.67
CA LYS A 130 6.71 2.09 4.52
C LYS A 130 5.50 1.16 4.69
N PRO A 131 4.49 1.52 5.49
CA PRO A 131 3.29 0.71 5.67
C PRO A 131 2.57 0.42 4.36
N ALA A 132 2.08 -0.81 4.22
CA ALA A 132 1.30 -1.21 3.06
C ALA A 132 0.10 -2.07 3.43
N ALA A 133 -0.91 -2.09 2.57
CA ALA A 133 -2.04 -2.99 2.66
C ALA A 133 -2.50 -3.46 1.28
N ALA A 134 -3.01 -4.69 1.23
CA ALA A 134 -3.77 -5.19 0.10
C ALA A 134 -5.27 -5.03 0.36
N ILE A 135 -6.05 -4.73 -0.67
CA ILE A 135 -7.50 -4.89 -0.69
C ILE A 135 -7.92 -5.72 -1.88
N VAL A 136 -8.99 -6.48 -1.71
CA VAL A 136 -9.52 -7.34 -2.77
C VAL A 136 -11.00 -7.10 -2.97
N SER A 137 -11.45 -7.17 -4.23
CA SER A 137 -12.86 -7.17 -4.57
C SER A 137 -13.22 -8.46 -5.28
N CYS A 138 -14.26 -9.16 -4.82
CA CYS A 138 -14.69 -10.40 -5.43
C CYS A 138 -16.23 -10.51 -5.43
N ARG A 139 -16.74 -11.27 -6.38
CA ARG A 139 -18.18 -11.58 -6.40
C ARG A 139 -18.54 -12.58 -5.28
N ARG A 140 -17.71 -13.59 -5.02
CA ARG A 140 -18.05 -14.67 -4.09
C ARG A 140 -16.87 -15.31 -3.37
N ALA A 141 -15.86 -15.83 -4.07
CA ALA A 141 -14.80 -16.66 -3.50
C ALA A 141 -13.42 -16.26 -4.06
N GLY A 142 -12.34 -16.77 -3.44
CA GLY A 142 -10.96 -16.52 -3.85
C GLY A 142 -10.36 -15.24 -3.27
N SER A 143 -11.07 -14.55 -2.37
CA SER A 143 -10.56 -13.34 -1.71
C SER A 143 -9.33 -13.63 -0.87
N SER A 144 -9.34 -14.69 -0.02
CA SER A 144 -8.23 -15.01 0.88
C SER A 144 -6.93 -15.30 0.13
N SER A 145 -6.96 -16.17 -0.89
CA SER A 145 -5.77 -16.49 -1.68
C SER A 145 -5.23 -15.29 -2.47
N THR A 146 -6.13 -14.42 -2.95
CA THR A 146 -5.74 -13.17 -3.60
C THR A 146 -5.08 -12.21 -2.60
N PHE A 147 -5.65 -12.06 -1.42
CA PHE A 147 -5.14 -11.23 -0.34
C PHE A 147 -3.75 -11.70 0.12
N ASP A 148 -3.57 -13.01 0.33
CA ASP A 148 -2.29 -13.61 0.72
C ASP A 148 -1.21 -13.40 -0.35
N ALA A 149 -1.57 -13.56 -1.63
CA ALA A 149 -0.64 -13.36 -2.74
C ALA A 149 -0.09 -11.93 -2.79
N LEU A 150 -0.96 -10.92 -2.57
CA LEU A 150 -0.54 -9.51 -2.55
C LEU A 150 0.31 -9.17 -1.32
N ASN A 151 -0.03 -9.67 -0.14
CA ASN A 151 0.70 -9.37 1.09
C ASN A 151 2.15 -9.91 1.09
N LYS A 152 2.46 -10.95 0.31
CA LYS A 152 3.83 -11.47 0.18
C LYS A 152 4.81 -10.43 -0.36
N TYR A 153 4.36 -9.53 -1.23
CA TYR A 153 5.20 -8.43 -1.73
C TYR A 153 5.62 -7.48 -0.62
N PHE A 154 4.77 -7.24 0.37
CA PHE A 154 5.08 -6.32 1.46
C PHE A 154 6.04 -6.94 2.46
N THR A 155 5.78 -8.20 2.82
CA THR A 155 6.56 -8.89 3.85
C THR A 155 8.02 -9.12 3.45
N ILE A 156 8.32 -9.35 2.16
CA ILE A 156 9.71 -9.54 1.70
C ILE A 156 10.55 -8.25 1.75
N TYR A 157 9.90 -7.08 1.79
CA TYR A 157 10.57 -5.77 1.81
C TYR A 157 10.42 -5.02 3.14
N ASN A 158 10.24 -5.74 4.25
CA ASN A 158 10.10 -5.16 5.59
C ASN A 158 9.03 -4.06 5.67
N MET A 159 7.99 -4.13 4.85
CA MET A 159 6.87 -3.19 4.90
C MET A 159 5.89 -3.64 5.98
N PRO A 160 5.56 -2.80 6.98
CA PRO A 160 4.52 -3.14 7.94
C PRO A 160 3.19 -3.36 7.23
N VAL A 161 2.63 -4.58 7.35
CA VAL A 161 1.33 -4.90 6.75
C VAL A 161 0.21 -4.38 7.64
N VAL A 162 -0.62 -3.48 7.12
CA VAL A 162 -1.72 -2.88 7.88
C VAL A 162 -2.95 -3.76 7.77
N SER A 163 -3.45 -4.18 8.94
CA SER A 163 -4.68 -4.95 9.09
C SER A 163 -5.90 -4.05 9.31
N SER A 164 -7.09 -4.63 9.14
CA SER A 164 -8.37 -4.05 9.50
C SER A 164 -9.07 -4.89 10.57
N SER A 165 -10.38 -4.71 10.72
CA SER A 165 -11.23 -5.52 11.63
C SER A 165 -11.53 -6.93 11.08
N TYR A 166 -11.24 -7.16 9.80
CA TYR A 166 -11.34 -8.46 9.11
C TYR A 166 -10.36 -8.46 7.92
N TRP A 167 -10.29 -9.53 7.12
CA TRP A 167 -9.50 -9.54 5.89
C TRP A 167 -10.02 -8.47 4.92
N ASN A 168 -9.11 -7.74 4.32
CA ASN A 168 -9.41 -6.54 3.54
C ASN A 168 -10.09 -6.87 2.20
N GLY A 169 -11.34 -7.23 2.24
CA GLY A 169 -12.13 -7.62 1.07
C GLY A 169 -13.51 -6.98 1.04
N VAL A 170 -14.03 -6.79 -0.17
CA VAL A 170 -15.42 -6.40 -0.44
C VAL A 170 -16.05 -7.37 -1.42
N HIS A 171 -17.36 -7.58 -1.30
CA HIS A 171 -18.14 -8.46 -2.17
C HIS A 171 -19.12 -7.65 -3.02
N GLY A 172 -19.23 -8.00 -4.28
CA GLY A 172 -20.15 -7.40 -5.24
C GLY A 172 -19.67 -7.63 -6.67
N ASN A 173 -20.60 -7.61 -7.59
CA ASN A 173 -20.37 -7.72 -9.03
C ASN A 173 -20.35 -6.34 -9.72
N THR A 174 -20.96 -5.35 -9.07
CA THR A 174 -20.99 -3.95 -9.51
C THR A 174 -20.59 -3.03 -8.35
N PRO A 175 -20.21 -1.77 -8.64
CA PRO A 175 -19.96 -0.77 -7.60
C PRO A 175 -21.15 -0.57 -6.65
N GLU A 176 -22.37 -0.63 -7.17
CA GLU A 176 -23.62 -0.45 -6.42
C GLU A 176 -23.86 -1.61 -5.46
N GLU A 177 -23.47 -2.84 -5.82
CA GLU A 177 -23.51 -3.99 -4.94
C GLU A 177 -22.44 -3.91 -3.85
N VAL A 178 -21.23 -3.43 -4.19
CA VAL A 178 -20.14 -3.26 -3.21
C VAL A 178 -20.54 -2.32 -2.09
N VAL A 179 -21.26 -1.22 -2.37
CA VAL A 179 -21.71 -0.31 -1.31
C VAL A 179 -22.79 -0.92 -0.41
N GLN A 180 -23.42 -2.02 -0.83
CA GLN A 180 -24.39 -2.78 -0.03
C GLN A 180 -23.69 -3.84 0.86
N ASP A 181 -22.42 -4.17 0.59
CA ASP A 181 -21.58 -4.97 1.48
C ASP A 181 -21.14 -4.12 2.68
N LEU A 182 -22.05 -3.96 3.62
CA LEU A 182 -21.85 -3.08 4.78
C LEU A 182 -20.65 -3.52 5.64
N GLU A 183 -20.40 -4.83 5.75
CA GLU A 183 -19.25 -5.37 6.47
C GLU A 183 -17.95 -5.04 5.73
N GLY A 184 -17.88 -5.33 4.43
CA GLY A 184 -16.72 -5.02 3.61
C GLY A 184 -16.39 -3.52 3.58
N MET A 185 -17.41 -2.66 3.45
CA MET A 185 -17.24 -1.21 3.51
C MET A 185 -16.75 -0.73 4.89
N GLN A 186 -17.23 -1.34 5.98
CA GLN A 186 -16.72 -1.08 7.32
C GLN A 186 -15.26 -1.52 7.46
N VAL A 187 -14.87 -2.67 6.91
CA VAL A 187 -13.49 -3.15 6.87
C VAL A 187 -12.60 -2.15 6.12
N MET A 188 -13.04 -1.63 4.96
CA MET A 188 -12.31 -0.59 4.21
C MET A 188 -12.12 0.68 5.02
N LYS A 189 -13.17 1.15 5.68
CA LYS A 189 -13.10 2.34 6.56
C LYS A 189 -12.14 2.14 7.72
N ASN A 190 -12.18 0.97 8.39
CA ASN A 190 -11.29 0.66 9.50
C ASN A 190 -9.83 0.51 9.04
N LEU A 191 -9.60 -0.06 7.84
CA LEU A 191 -8.27 -0.10 7.25
C LEU A 191 -7.67 1.31 7.08
N GLY A 192 -8.44 2.25 6.55
CA GLY A 192 -8.00 3.64 6.41
C GLY A 192 -7.62 4.28 7.74
N LYS A 193 -8.42 4.05 8.79
CA LYS A 193 -8.13 4.53 10.15
C LYS A 193 -6.87 3.90 10.73
N ASN A 194 -6.69 2.58 10.58
CA ASN A 194 -5.53 1.86 11.09
C ASN A 194 -4.24 2.30 10.36
N MET A 195 -4.30 2.49 9.05
CA MET A 195 -3.17 3.04 8.27
C MET A 195 -2.82 4.46 8.75
N ALA A 196 -3.81 5.33 8.95
CA ALA A 196 -3.59 6.68 9.46
C ALA A 196 -2.97 6.68 10.87
N TRP A 197 -3.43 5.80 11.74
CA TRP A 197 -2.88 5.64 13.08
C TRP A 197 -1.40 5.19 13.02
N LEU A 198 -1.09 4.16 12.24
CA LEU A 198 0.27 3.64 12.11
C LEU A 198 1.23 4.69 11.53
N LEU A 199 0.82 5.42 10.50
CA LEU A 199 1.60 6.50 9.91
C LEU A 199 1.93 7.60 10.94
N LYS A 200 0.94 7.97 11.77
CA LYS A 200 1.14 8.95 12.85
C LYS A 200 2.10 8.43 13.93
N CYS A 201 2.03 7.14 14.26
CA CYS A 201 2.96 6.51 15.20
C CYS A 201 4.39 6.51 14.66
N ILE A 202 4.58 6.16 13.37
CA ILE A 202 5.89 6.17 12.72
C ILE A 202 6.47 7.59 12.69
N GLU A 203 5.66 8.59 12.34
CA GLU A 203 6.10 9.98 12.31
C GLU A 203 6.47 10.49 13.72
N ALA A 204 5.66 10.18 14.73
CA ALA A 204 5.97 10.51 16.12
C ALA A 204 7.26 9.82 16.59
N GLY A 205 7.49 8.57 16.20
CA GLY A 205 8.72 7.84 16.44
C GLY A 205 9.94 8.54 15.82
N LYS A 206 9.85 8.92 14.55
CA LYS A 206 10.91 9.68 13.86
C LYS A 206 11.25 11.00 14.59
N GLN A 207 10.22 11.74 15.00
CA GLN A 207 10.40 12.99 15.77
C GLN A 207 11.04 12.76 17.14
N ALA A 208 10.84 11.56 17.72
CA ALA A 208 11.49 11.14 18.96
C ALA A 208 12.89 10.52 18.75
N GLY A 209 13.41 10.50 17.52
CA GLY A 209 14.73 9.94 17.20
C GLY A 209 14.73 8.41 17.00
N ILE A 210 13.57 7.78 16.88
CA ILE A 210 13.46 6.36 16.59
C ILE A 210 13.51 6.15 15.08
N SER A 211 14.57 5.47 14.59
CA SER A 211 14.70 5.05 13.19
C SER A 211 14.24 3.60 13.01
N HIS A 212 13.98 3.22 11.75
CA HIS A 212 13.84 1.80 11.42
C HIS A 212 15.17 1.05 11.69
N PRO A 213 15.14 -0.26 11.94
CA PRO A 213 16.34 -1.04 12.15
C PRO A 213 17.21 -1.06 10.89
N GLU A 214 18.53 -1.00 11.08
CA GLU A 214 19.47 -1.27 10.01
C GLU A 214 19.46 -2.77 9.69
N PRO A 215 19.27 -3.16 8.42
CA PRO A 215 19.27 -4.56 8.05
C PRO A 215 20.69 -5.15 8.13
N ASP A 216 20.79 -6.35 8.67
CA ASP A 216 22.03 -7.11 8.60
C ASP A 216 22.43 -7.41 7.14
N PRO A 217 23.73 -7.60 6.87
CA PRO A 217 24.19 -8.05 5.56
C PRO A 217 23.47 -9.32 5.12
N GLN A 218 22.92 -9.31 3.90
CA GLN A 218 22.13 -10.44 3.41
C GLN A 218 22.98 -11.70 3.25
N VAL A 219 22.72 -12.73 4.04
CA VAL A 219 23.26 -14.08 3.85
C VAL A 219 22.35 -14.85 2.90
N LYS A 220 22.93 -15.42 1.86
CA LYS A 220 22.21 -16.27 0.89
C LYS A 220 22.62 -17.71 1.08
N THR A 221 21.65 -18.57 1.31
CA THR A 221 21.85 -20.01 1.35
C THR A 221 21.37 -20.62 0.02
N ASN A 222 22.24 -21.38 -0.64
CA ASN A 222 21.92 -22.11 -1.85
C ASN A 222 22.26 -23.58 -1.65
N PHE A 223 21.28 -24.45 -1.64
CA PHE A 223 21.43 -25.90 -1.51
C PHE A 223 21.56 -26.63 -2.84
N ILE A 224 21.43 -25.93 -3.98
CA ILE A 224 21.63 -26.49 -5.32
C ILE A 224 23.12 -26.41 -5.63
N ARG A 225 23.75 -27.57 -5.76
CA ARG A 225 25.16 -27.75 -6.11
C ARG A 225 25.29 -28.37 -7.49
#